data_befc46dcbf6b3de6f4e87021618b9d72
#
_entry.id   befc46dcbf6b3de6f4e87021618b9d72
#
_cell.length_a   1.000
_cell.length_b   1.000
_cell.length_c   1.000
_cell.angle_alpha   90.00
_cell.angle_beta   90.00
_cell.angle_gamma   90.00
#
_symmetry.space_group_name_H-M   'P 1'
#
loop_
_entity.id
_entity.type
_entity.pdbx_description
1 polymer ?
#
loop_
_entity_poly.entity_id
_entity_poly.type
_entity_poly.pdbx_seq_one_letter_code
_entity_poly.pdbx_strand_id
1 'polypeptide(L)'
;GGSPVIRGFEASRVLLMIDNVRLNNIIYRAGHLQNIITMDPSILQRTEILFGPSSTVYGSDALGGVIHLHTKNPSLSALSGEMKIDANAFIRYASANNEKTGHVDFNIGGGKLASLTSISFSDFDDLKQGKNLNGTADSIWLRPFYVERINGKDSLVKNDNIYKQVFSGYSQY
;
A
#
# COMPACT_ATOMS: atom_id res chain seq x y z
N GLY A 1 -1.00 7.76 -5.13
CA GLY A 1 -0.53 7.66 -3.76
C GLY A 1 -1.69 7.75 -2.81
N GLY A 2 -1.67 6.97 -1.74
CA GLY A 2 -2.73 6.96 -0.74
C GLY A 2 -2.23 7.58 0.57
N SER A 3 -2.33 8.91 0.70
CA SER A 3 -2.16 9.53 2.01
C SER A 3 -3.35 9.17 2.87
N PRO A 4 -3.15 8.64 4.08
CA PRO A 4 -4.26 8.38 4.99
C PRO A 4 -4.92 9.67 5.44
N VAL A 5 -6.25 9.65 5.50
CA VAL A 5 -7.05 10.77 5.98
C VAL A 5 -7.86 10.29 7.19
N ILE A 6 -7.72 10.96 8.32
CA ILE A 6 -8.47 10.69 9.56
C ILE A 6 -9.27 11.93 9.93
N ARG A 7 -10.60 11.86 9.85
CA ARG A 7 -11.53 12.95 10.24
C ARG A 7 -11.16 14.31 9.63
N GLY A 8 -10.74 14.33 8.36
CA GLY A 8 -10.34 15.55 7.65
C GLY A 8 -8.89 16.00 7.90
N PHE A 9 -8.15 15.31 8.75
CA PHE A 9 -6.71 15.53 8.90
C PHE A 9 -5.94 14.61 7.94
N GLU A 10 -4.98 15.17 7.25
CA GLU A 10 -4.15 14.47 6.27
C GLU A 10 -2.67 14.88 6.38
N ALA A 11 -1.84 14.24 5.60
CA ALA A 11 -0.42 14.53 5.49
C ALA A 11 0.33 14.48 6.83
N SER A 12 1.04 15.54 7.19
CA SER A 12 1.86 15.64 8.41
C SER A 12 1.06 15.66 9.72
N ARG A 13 -0.27 15.63 9.64
CA ARG A 13 -1.14 15.63 10.84
C ARG A 13 -1.65 14.25 11.24
N VAL A 14 -1.37 13.24 10.43
CA VAL A 14 -1.63 11.82 10.72
C VAL A 14 -0.30 11.11 10.81
N LEU A 15 0.05 10.65 12.00
CA LEU A 15 1.30 9.93 12.22
C LEU A 15 1.15 8.47 11.76
N LEU A 16 2.09 8.03 10.95
CA LEU A 16 2.24 6.63 10.59
C LEU A 16 3.43 6.01 11.32
N MET A 17 3.20 4.87 11.95
CA MET A 17 4.23 4.12 12.68
C MET A 17 4.25 2.66 12.28
N ILE A 18 5.44 2.06 12.29
CA ILE A 18 5.65 0.62 12.15
C ILE A 18 6.51 0.16 13.31
N ASP A 19 6.00 -0.79 14.10
CA ASP A 19 6.73 -1.35 15.26
C ASP A 19 7.39 -0.29 16.14
N ASN A 20 6.64 0.77 16.47
CA ASN A 20 7.08 1.94 17.24
C ASN A 20 8.08 2.87 16.52
N VAL A 21 8.41 2.61 15.26
CA VAL A 21 9.26 3.51 14.46
C VAL A 21 8.37 4.44 13.63
N ARG A 22 8.62 5.74 13.71
CA ARG A 22 7.89 6.74 12.91
C ARG A 22 8.32 6.69 11.45
N LEU A 23 7.36 6.72 10.54
CA LEU A 23 7.60 6.78 9.10
C LEU A 23 7.61 8.21 8.55
N ASN A 24 7.93 9.19 9.36
CA ASN A 24 7.98 10.59 8.94
C ASN A 24 9.30 10.87 8.20
N ASN A 25 9.32 10.57 6.91
CA ASN A 25 10.49 10.88 6.08
C ASN A 25 10.35 12.30 5.49
N ILE A 26 11.40 13.10 5.64
CA ILE A 26 11.52 14.48 5.14
C ILE A 26 11.41 14.57 3.60
N ILE A 27 11.56 13.46 2.90
CA ILE A 27 11.61 13.35 1.44
C ILE A 27 10.22 13.55 0.77
N TYR A 28 9.12 13.53 1.55
CA TYR A 28 7.78 13.58 0.98
C TYR A 28 7.33 15.01 0.68
N ARG A 29 6.88 15.23 -0.57
CA ARG A 29 6.28 16.48 -1.00
C ARG A 29 5.12 16.87 -0.10
N ALA A 30 5.17 18.07 0.46
CA ALA A 30 4.11 18.66 1.30
C ALA A 30 3.68 17.77 2.48
N GLY A 31 4.55 16.88 3.00
CA GLY A 31 4.24 16.01 4.13
C GLY A 31 3.26 14.87 3.82
N HIS A 32 2.96 14.61 2.55
CA HIS A 32 2.12 13.47 2.18
C HIS A 32 2.88 12.16 2.35
N LEU A 33 2.43 11.36 3.30
CA LEU A 33 3.00 10.04 3.61
C LEU A 33 2.53 9.03 2.56
N GLN A 34 3.24 8.90 1.45
CA GLN A 34 2.92 7.90 0.42
C GLN A 34 3.34 6.48 0.79
N ASN A 35 4.03 6.32 1.91
CA ASN A 35 4.72 5.08 2.27
C ASN A 35 3.83 3.94 2.75
N ILE A 36 2.58 4.18 3.06
CA ILE A 36 1.68 3.08 3.45
C ILE A 36 1.52 2.05 2.32
N ILE A 37 1.73 2.48 1.07
CA ILE A 37 1.62 1.63 -0.13
C ILE A 37 2.85 0.75 -0.32
N THR A 38 4.01 1.16 0.21
CA THR A 38 5.26 0.40 0.05
C THR A 38 5.38 -0.75 1.03
N MET A 39 4.49 -0.80 2.04
CA MET A 39 4.45 -1.88 3.01
C MET A 39 3.62 -3.04 2.45
N ASP A 40 4.17 -4.23 2.49
CA ASP A 40 3.41 -5.44 2.22
C ASP A 40 2.39 -5.70 3.34
N PRO A 41 1.07 -5.65 3.05
CA PRO A 41 0.06 -5.92 4.07
C PRO A 41 0.15 -7.34 4.65
N SER A 42 0.74 -8.28 3.92
CA SER A 42 0.80 -9.69 4.31
C SER A 42 1.72 -9.94 5.50
N ILE A 43 2.69 -9.03 5.75
CA ILE A 43 3.58 -9.12 6.91
C ILE A 43 2.95 -8.53 8.17
N LEU A 44 1.82 -7.82 8.05
CA LEU A 44 1.17 -7.19 9.19
C LEU A 44 0.44 -8.23 10.04
N GLN A 45 0.63 -8.14 11.34
CA GLN A 45 -0.13 -8.88 12.34
C GLN A 45 -1.43 -8.14 12.68
N ARG A 46 -1.34 -6.81 12.89
CA ARG A 46 -2.47 -5.96 13.21
C ARG A 46 -2.19 -4.51 12.84
N THR A 47 -3.26 -3.74 12.70
CA THR A 47 -3.23 -2.29 12.54
C THR A 47 -4.05 -1.66 13.65
N GLU A 48 -3.48 -0.72 14.37
CA GLU A 48 -4.14 0.08 15.40
C GLU A 48 -4.34 1.50 14.88
N ILE A 49 -5.56 2.01 14.98
CA ILE A 49 -5.89 3.38 14.60
C ILE A 49 -6.33 4.12 15.86
N LEU A 50 -5.51 5.07 16.27
CA LEU A 50 -5.81 5.95 17.41
C LEU A 50 -6.41 7.26 16.87
N PHE A 51 -7.66 7.50 17.21
CA PHE A 51 -8.38 8.70 16.79
C PHE A 51 -8.21 9.83 17.81
N GLY A 52 -8.15 11.05 17.30
CA GLY A 52 -8.10 12.25 18.13
C GLY A 52 -6.69 12.75 18.39
N PRO A 53 -6.55 13.79 19.24
CA PRO A 53 -5.28 14.47 19.45
C PRO A 53 -4.34 13.61 20.29
N SER A 54 -3.63 12.72 19.63
CA SER A 54 -2.57 11.90 20.25
C SER A 54 -1.23 12.64 20.36
N SER A 55 -1.23 13.94 20.08
CA SER A 55 -0.06 14.79 20.09
C SER A 55 0.63 14.88 21.44
N THR A 56 -0.11 14.68 22.54
CA THR A 56 0.46 14.64 23.90
C THR A 56 1.40 13.45 24.12
N VAL A 57 1.17 12.35 23.43
CA VAL A 57 1.98 11.12 23.54
C VAL A 57 2.97 10.99 22.38
N TYR A 58 2.51 11.30 21.18
CA TYR A 58 3.24 11.03 19.94
C TYR A 58 3.82 12.28 19.27
N GLY A 59 3.59 13.47 19.81
CA GLY A 59 4.09 14.74 19.28
C GLY A 59 3.15 15.39 18.25
N SER A 60 3.58 16.53 17.69
CA SER A 60 2.79 17.41 16.81
C SER A 60 2.23 16.75 15.57
N ASP A 61 2.91 15.72 15.06
CA ASP A 61 2.50 15.02 13.84
C ASP A 61 1.27 14.12 14.03
N ALA A 62 0.88 13.87 15.28
CA ALA A 62 -0.27 13.04 15.64
C ALA A 62 -1.51 13.85 16.02
N LEU A 63 -1.69 15.03 15.44
CA LEU A 63 -2.83 15.92 15.77
C LEU A 63 -4.18 15.32 15.35
N GLY A 64 -4.24 14.69 14.17
CA GLY A 64 -5.44 14.03 13.64
C GLY A 64 -5.60 12.60 14.12
N GLY A 65 -4.51 11.95 14.49
CA GLY A 65 -4.47 10.56 14.93
C GLY A 65 -3.18 9.85 14.56
N VAL A 66 -3.13 8.58 14.95
CA VAL A 66 -1.99 7.69 14.67
C VAL A 66 -2.48 6.42 14.00
N ILE A 67 -1.78 5.99 12.96
CA ILE A 67 -1.91 4.67 12.38
C ILE A 67 -0.66 3.89 12.78
N HIS A 68 -0.83 2.88 13.60
CA HIS A 68 0.26 2.04 14.08
C HIS A 68 0.14 0.65 13.46
N LEU A 69 1.10 0.30 12.62
CA LEU A 69 1.23 -0.98 11.97
C LEU A 69 2.14 -1.87 12.81
N HIS A 70 1.69 -3.07 13.11
CA HIS A 70 2.48 -4.06 13.82
C HIS A 70 2.78 -5.22 12.89
N THR A 71 4.05 -5.51 12.70
CA THR A 71 4.47 -6.67 11.91
C THR A 71 4.31 -7.97 12.70
N LYS A 72 4.23 -9.08 11.98
CA LYS A 72 4.22 -10.42 12.60
C LYS A 72 5.51 -10.64 13.36
N ASN A 73 5.41 -11.13 14.59
CA ASN A 73 6.57 -11.52 15.39
C ASN A 73 6.89 -13.00 15.18
N PRO A 74 8.18 -13.36 15.09
CA PRO A 74 8.56 -14.76 15.11
C PRO A 74 8.14 -15.41 16.43
N SER A 75 7.59 -16.60 16.35
CA SER A 75 7.13 -17.37 17.51
C SER A 75 8.10 -18.50 17.87
N LEU A 76 8.44 -18.58 19.14
CA LEU A 76 9.28 -19.65 19.70
C LEU A 76 8.45 -20.95 19.88
N SER A 77 9.13 -22.08 19.97
CA SER A 77 8.51 -23.32 20.45
C SER A 77 8.19 -23.22 21.94
N ALA A 78 6.99 -23.63 22.31
CA ALA A 78 6.60 -23.71 23.72
C ALA A 78 7.23 -24.91 24.45
N LEU A 79 7.66 -25.89 23.70
CA LEU A 79 8.25 -27.12 24.25
C LEU A 79 9.77 -27.09 24.12
N SER A 80 10.45 -27.44 25.21
CA SER A 80 11.91 -27.52 25.23
C SER A 80 12.41 -28.67 24.37
N GLY A 81 13.29 -28.36 23.42
CA GLY A 81 13.86 -29.35 22.50
C GLY A 81 13.05 -29.63 21.24
N GLU A 82 11.86 -29.06 21.10
CA GLU A 82 11.08 -29.17 19.88
C GLU A 82 11.21 -27.91 18.99
N MET A 83 11.03 -28.11 17.69
CA MET A 83 10.94 -27.04 16.73
C MET A 83 9.48 -26.78 16.37
N LYS A 84 9.08 -25.51 16.41
CA LYS A 84 7.81 -25.04 15.88
C LYS A 84 8.01 -24.53 14.46
N ILE A 85 7.24 -25.05 13.51
CA ILE A 85 7.24 -24.60 12.12
C ILE A 85 5.82 -24.24 11.75
N ASP A 86 5.60 -22.98 11.39
CA ASP A 86 4.35 -22.48 10.84
C ASP A 86 4.63 -21.93 9.44
N ALA A 87 3.79 -22.24 8.47
CA ALA A 87 3.91 -21.71 7.13
C ALA A 87 2.54 -21.29 6.59
N ASN A 88 2.50 -20.17 5.89
CA ASN A 88 1.33 -19.67 5.19
C ASN A 88 1.71 -19.32 3.75
N ALA A 89 0.80 -19.60 2.83
CA ALA A 89 0.94 -19.21 1.45
C ALA A 89 -0.43 -18.84 0.89
N PHE A 90 -0.47 -17.81 0.01
CA PHE A 90 -1.67 -17.51 -0.75
C PHE A 90 -1.32 -16.98 -2.14
N ILE A 91 -2.29 -17.12 -3.03
CA ILE A 91 -2.27 -16.52 -4.36
C ILE A 91 -3.51 -15.66 -4.48
N ARG A 92 -3.36 -14.43 -4.98
CA ARG A 92 -4.44 -13.50 -5.24
C ARG A 92 -4.45 -13.10 -6.71
N TYR A 93 -5.64 -13.03 -7.28
CA TYR A 93 -5.88 -12.46 -8.59
C TYR A 93 -6.95 -11.37 -8.49
N ALA A 94 -6.68 -10.20 -9.08
CA ALA A 94 -7.65 -9.12 -9.18
C ALA A 94 -7.83 -8.69 -10.64
N SER A 95 -9.08 -8.77 -11.12
CA SER A 95 -9.40 -8.50 -12.53
C SER A 95 -9.37 -7.03 -12.91
N ALA A 96 -9.42 -6.11 -11.93
CA ALA A 96 -9.44 -4.67 -12.18
C ALA A 96 -8.15 -4.16 -12.83
N ASN A 97 -7.02 -4.73 -12.46
CA ASN A 97 -5.68 -4.38 -12.93
C ASN A 97 -4.87 -5.61 -13.36
N ASN A 98 -5.53 -6.75 -13.59
CA ASN A 98 -4.88 -8.03 -13.84
C ASN A 98 -3.81 -8.39 -12.80
N GLU A 99 -3.98 -7.94 -11.57
CA GLU A 99 -3.04 -8.21 -10.50
C GLU A 99 -2.91 -9.70 -10.24
N LYS A 100 -1.67 -10.15 -10.16
CA LYS A 100 -1.28 -11.51 -9.76
C LYS A 100 -0.31 -11.38 -8.61
N THR A 101 -0.74 -11.75 -7.41
CA THR A 101 0.09 -11.66 -6.21
C THR A 101 0.26 -13.05 -5.63
N GLY A 102 1.50 -13.43 -5.37
CA GLY A 102 1.87 -14.62 -4.62
C GLY A 102 2.61 -14.23 -3.34
N HIS A 103 2.28 -14.88 -2.25
CA HIS A 103 2.89 -14.65 -0.96
C HIS A 103 3.18 -15.97 -0.26
N VAL A 104 4.33 -16.04 0.41
CA VAL A 104 4.72 -17.14 1.29
C VAL A 104 5.37 -16.54 2.53
N ASP A 105 4.93 -16.96 3.70
CA ASP A 105 5.64 -16.70 4.94
C ASP A 105 5.84 -18.01 5.72
N PHE A 106 6.96 -18.11 6.40
CA PHE A 106 7.24 -19.22 7.28
C PHE A 106 7.97 -18.76 8.54
N ASN A 107 7.58 -19.34 9.64
CA ASN A 107 8.20 -19.16 10.95
C ASN A 107 8.86 -20.47 11.37
N ILE A 108 10.10 -20.38 11.80
CA ILE A 108 10.85 -21.48 12.39
C ILE A 108 11.30 -21.03 13.77
N GLY A 109 10.82 -21.70 14.81
CA GLY A 109 11.11 -21.36 16.20
C GLY A 109 11.62 -22.56 16.99
N GLY A 110 12.75 -22.39 17.65
CA GLY A 110 13.26 -23.30 18.69
C GLY A 110 12.99 -22.74 20.09
N GLY A 111 13.64 -23.32 21.10
CA GLY A 111 13.44 -22.88 22.48
C GLY A 111 14.01 -21.50 22.82
N LYS A 112 14.99 -20.98 22.04
CA LYS A 112 15.67 -19.70 22.30
C LYS A 112 15.73 -18.79 21.10
N LEU A 113 15.56 -19.31 19.90
CA LEU A 113 15.67 -18.55 18.65
C LEU A 113 14.45 -18.82 17.78
N ALA A 114 13.95 -17.79 17.14
CA ALA A 114 12.93 -17.90 16.12
C ALA A 114 13.23 -16.97 14.95
N SER A 115 12.83 -17.38 13.76
CA SER A 115 12.95 -16.59 12.54
C SER A 115 11.64 -16.62 11.77
N LEU A 116 11.17 -15.47 11.35
CA LEU A 116 10.05 -15.30 10.43
C LEU A 116 10.59 -14.77 9.11
N THR A 117 10.33 -15.47 8.04
CA THR A 117 10.68 -15.04 6.68
C THR A 117 9.42 -14.89 5.86
N SER A 118 9.31 -13.79 5.15
CA SER A 118 8.17 -13.43 4.31
C SER A 118 8.65 -12.99 2.95
N ILE A 119 8.04 -13.54 1.91
CA ILE A 119 8.34 -13.20 0.51
C ILE A 119 7.02 -12.97 -0.21
N SER A 120 6.92 -11.81 -0.87
CA SER A 120 5.78 -11.47 -1.72
C SER A 120 6.25 -11.07 -3.10
N PHE A 121 5.52 -11.52 -4.09
CA PHE A 121 5.69 -11.11 -5.46
C PHE A 121 4.35 -10.62 -6.00
N SER A 122 4.34 -9.44 -6.61
CA SER A 122 3.14 -8.87 -7.20
C SER A 122 3.45 -8.32 -8.58
N ASP A 123 2.60 -8.69 -9.53
CA ASP A 123 2.61 -8.20 -10.90
C ASP A 123 1.27 -7.55 -11.20
N PHE A 124 1.27 -6.33 -11.72
CA PHE A 124 0.04 -5.60 -12.05
C PHE A 124 0.14 -4.96 -13.41
N ASP A 125 -0.97 -4.97 -14.06
CA ASP A 125 -1.25 -4.22 -15.28
C ASP A 125 -1.91 -2.87 -14.93
N ASP A 126 -2.21 -2.05 -15.92
CA ASP A 126 -2.92 -0.79 -15.72
C ASP A 126 -4.35 -1.01 -15.20
N LEU A 127 -4.81 -0.08 -14.38
CA LEU A 127 -6.19 -0.08 -13.90
C LEU A 127 -7.18 0.10 -15.05
N LYS A 128 -8.16 -0.79 -15.12
CA LYS A 128 -9.27 -0.70 -16.06
C LYS A 128 -10.38 0.14 -15.47
N GLN A 129 -10.80 1.16 -16.20
CA GLN A 129 -11.96 1.94 -15.83
C GLN A 129 -13.24 1.13 -16.07
N GLY A 130 -14.22 1.25 -15.17
CA GLY A 130 -15.55 0.65 -15.36
C GLY A 130 -16.26 1.21 -16.59
N LYS A 131 -17.00 0.37 -17.29
CA LYS A 131 -17.72 0.73 -18.52
C LYS A 131 -18.97 1.58 -18.26
N ASN A 132 -19.65 1.34 -17.15
CA ASN A 132 -20.93 1.97 -16.83
C ASN A 132 -20.83 2.67 -15.49
N LEU A 133 -21.03 3.97 -15.47
CA LEU A 133 -21.31 4.74 -14.28
C LEU A 133 -22.82 4.92 -14.21
N ASN A 134 -23.47 4.49 -13.13
CA ASN A 134 -24.93 4.62 -12.91
C ASN A 134 -25.81 4.05 -14.02
N GLY A 135 -25.38 3.02 -14.76
CA GLY A 135 -26.18 2.37 -15.81
C GLY A 135 -26.32 3.15 -17.11
N THR A 136 -25.71 4.32 -17.22
CA THR A 136 -25.61 5.10 -18.45
C THR A 136 -24.22 4.93 -19.06
N ALA A 137 -24.16 4.74 -20.38
CA ALA A 137 -22.92 4.73 -21.13
C ALA A 137 -22.42 6.18 -21.25
N ASP A 138 -21.90 6.74 -20.16
CA ASP A 138 -21.46 8.12 -20.13
C ASP A 138 -20.00 8.20 -20.60
N SER A 139 -19.80 8.77 -21.78
CA SER A 139 -18.48 8.92 -22.40
C SER A 139 -17.57 9.93 -21.68
N ILE A 140 -18.09 10.67 -20.71
CA ILE A 140 -17.37 11.73 -19.97
C ILE A 140 -16.14 11.19 -19.25
N TRP A 141 -16.18 9.93 -18.82
CA TRP A 141 -15.10 9.28 -18.08
C TRP A 141 -14.10 8.52 -18.95
N LEU A 142 -14.35 8.45 -20.24
CA LEU A 142 -13.46 7.82 -21.18
C LEU A 142 -12.38 8.80 -21.61
N ARG A 143 -11.13 8.39 -21.56
CA ARG A 143 -10.01 9.18 -22.08
C ARG A 143 -9.63 8.67 -23.47
N PRO A 144 -10.21 9.26 -24.54
CA PRO A 144 -9.94 8.81 -25.90
C PRO A 144 -8.53 9.14 -26.36
N PHE A 145 -7.85 10.08 -25.67
CA PHE A 145 -6.49 10.49 -25.96
C PHE A 145 -5.66 10.60 -24.68
N TYR A 146 -4.38 10.36 -24.80
CA TYR A 146 -3.38 10.63 -23.75
C TYR A 146 -2.16 11.31 -24.37
N VAL A 147 -1.35 11.96 -23.54
CA VAL A 147 -0.12 12.61 -23.97
C VAL A 147 1.05 11.68 -23.73
N GLU A 148 1.82 11.40 -24.77
CA GLU A 148 3.05 10.63 -24.71
C GLU A 148 4.20 11.43 -25.27
N ARG A 149 5.37 11.32 -24.66
CA ARG A 149 6.57 11.99 -25.16
C ARG A 149 7.28 11.13 -26.19
N ILE A 150 7.10 11.50 -27.44
CA ILE A 150 7.72 10.82 -28.59
C ILE A 150 8.83 11.70 -29.14
N ASN A 151 10.06 11.20 -29.19
CA ASN A 151 11.24 11.94 -29.70
C ASN A 151 11.45 13.30 -29.01
N GLY A 152 11.18 13.39 -27.69
CA GLY A 152 11.36 14.60 -26.90
C GLY A 152 10.24 15.64 -27.04
N LYS A 153 9.19 15.38 -27.84
CA LYS A 153 8.01 16.22 -28.01
C LYS A 153 6.77 15.54 -27.43
N ASP A 154 5.96 16.29 -26.73
CA ASP A 154 4.69 15.80 -26.21
C ASP A 154 3.70 15.66 -27.38
N SER A 155 3.21 14.45 -27.59
CA SER A 155 2.34 14.07 -28.69
C SER A 155 1.03 13.51 -28.16
N LEU A 156 -0.09 13.93 -28.77
CA LEU A 156 -1.40 13.40 -28.42
C LEU A 156 -1.61 12.06 -29.12
N VAL A 157 -1.70 10.99 -28.34
CA VAL A 157 -1.88 9.63 -28.86
C VAL A 157 -3.31 9.17 -28.59
N LYS A 158 -3.93 8.54 -29.60
CA LYS A 158 -5.26 7.97 -29.44
C LYS A 158 -5.19 6.74 -28.55
N ASN A 159 -6.07 6.69 -27.57
CA ASN A 159 -6.21 5.55 -26.70
C ASN A 159 -7.16 4.52 -27.34
N ASP A 160 -6.62 3.51 -27.97
CA ASP A 160 -7.40 2.44 -28.60
C ASP A 160 -8.12 1.57 -27.57
N ASN A 161 -7.65 1.57 -26.33
CA ASN A 161 -8.28 0.91 -25.21
C ASN A 161 -8.92 1.91 -24.26
N ILE A 162 -10.03 2.49 -24.67
CA ILE A 162 -10.75 3.55 -23.95
C ILE A 162 -11.21 3.17 -22.54
N TYR A 163 -11.22 1.89 -22.20
CA TYR A 163 -11.57 1.39 -20.88
C TYR A 163 -10.34 1.14 -19.98
N LYS A 164 -9.14 1.32 -20.52
CA LYS A 164 -7.90 1.20 -19.80
C LYS A 164 -7.40 2.59 -19.44
N GLN A 165 -7.18 2.86 -18.17
CA GLN A 165 -6.55 4.08 -17.75
C GLN A 165 -5.03 3.92 -17.92
N VAL A 166 -4.47 4.57 -18.92
CA VAL A 166 -3.02 4.57 -19.11
C VAL A 166 -2.44 5.68 -18.25
N PHE A 167 -1.68 5.32 -17.24
CA PHE A 167 -0.81 6.25 -16.55
C PHE A 167 0.45 6.43 -17.39
N SER A 168 0.44 7.39 -18.31
CA SER A 168 1.70 7.87 -18.84
C SER A 168 2.47 8.51 -17.68
N GLY A 169 3.72 8.16 -17.47
CA GLY A 169 4.58 8.66 -16.38
C GLY A 169 4.88 10.17 -16.43
N TYR A 170 4.02 10.93 -17.03
CA TYR A 170 3.98 12.40 -17.08
C TYR A 170 2.76 12.92 -16.37
N SER A 171 2.65 12.63 -15.10
CA SER A 171 1.98 13.57 -14.25
C SER A 171 3.00 14.63 -13.99
N GLN A 172 2.86 15.77 -14.47
CA GLN A 172 3.43 16.83 -13.73
C GLN A 172 3.44 18.11 -14.41
N TYR A 173 2.56 18.84 -14.02
CA TYR A 173 3.02 20.17 -13.52
C TYR A 173 2.01 20.61 -12.48
#